data_0d5349bbf74bbfc21dc2a8e0420574a8
#
_entry.id   0d5349bbf74bbfc21dc2a8e0420574a8
#
_cell.length_a   1.000
_cell.length_b   1.000
_cell.length_c   1.000
_cell.angle_alpha   90.00
_cell.angle_beta   90.00
_cell.angle_gamma   90.00
#
_symmetry.space_group_name_H-M   'P 1'
#
loop_
_entity.id
_entity.type
_entity.pdbx_description
1 polymer ?
#
loop_
_entity_poly.entity_id
_entity_poly.type
_entity_poly.pdbx_seq_one_letter_code
_entity_poly.pdbx_strand_id
1 'polypeptide(L)'
;RMQKLQTAREEIPKEDQYTLYRDGEVLVLGFGSVKGTLLEALDHLEGVGYLHLRLLWPFPEIAPLLEGKTLVTVEHNYSGQLADLVQQETLKRVHHRVVKYNGRPITLDEAVAALKAVKEGRAPKRLVLRKGV
;
A
#
# COMPACT_ATOMS: atom_id res chain seq x y z
N ARG A 1 -24.07 10.76 9.92
CA ARG A 1 -23.04 9.70 9.88
C ARG A 1 -21.72 10.16 9.28
N MET A 2 -21.76 10.84 8.15
CA MET A 2 -20.58 11.39 7.50
C MET A 2 -19.85 12.39 8.41
N GLN A 3 -20.60 13.26 9.06
CA GLN A 3 -20.04 14.21 10.02
C GLN A 3 -19.36 13.51 11.20
N LYS A 4 -19.95 12.42 11.68
CA LYS A 4 -19.40 11.67 12.81
C LYS A 4 -18.04 11.04 12.46
N LEU A 5 -17.92 10.47 11.26
CA LEU A 5 -16.66 9.90 10.78
C LEU A 5 -15.59 10.97 10.57
N GLN A 6 -15.98 12.11 10.01
CA GLN A 6 -15.07 13.22 9.81
C GLN A 6 -14.56 13.77 11.14
N THR A 7 -15.45 13.91 12.12
CA THR A 7 -15.07 14.37 13.46
C THR A 7 -14.08 13.40 14.11
N ALA A 8 -14.35 12.09 14.03
CA ALA A 8 -13.44 11.07 14.55
C ALA A 8 -12.06 11.16 13.89
N ARG A 9 -12.04 11.34 12.57
CA ARG A 9 -10.80 11.48 11.80
C ARG A 9 -10.01 12.72 12.24
N GLU A 10 -10.69 13.84 12.47
CA GLU A 10 -10.06 15.09 12.88
C GLU A 10 -9.46 15.01 14.28
N GLU A 11 -10.02 14.18 15.15
CA GLU A 11 -9.56 14.00 16.53
C GLU A 11 -8.33 13.10 16.64
N ILE A 12 -8.03 12.31 15.61
CA ILE A 12 -6.88 11.41 15.60
C ILE A 12 -5.70 12.10 14.96
N PRO A 13 -4.54 12.20 15.63
CA PRO A 13 -3.36 12.79 15.02
C PRO A 13 -2.98 12.08 13.72
N LYS A 14 -2.51 12.84 12.74
CA LYS A 14 -2.16 12.28 11.43
C LYS A 14 -1.12 11.18 11.53
N GLU A 15 -0.13 11.33 12.42
CA GLU A 15 0.91 10.34 12.62
C GLU A 15 0.38 9.00 13.15
N ASP A 16 -0.82 9.00 13.72
CA ASP A 16 -1.49 7.79 14.17
C ASP A 16 -2.39 7.19 13.08
N GLN A 17 -2.61 7.92 12.00
CA GLN A 17 -3.43 7.46 10.89
C GLN A 17 -2.57 6.87 9.77
N TYR A 18 -1.46 7.52 9.43
CA TYR A 18 -0.57 7.07 8.37
C TYR A 18 0.78 7.77 8.47
N THR A 19 1.76 7.22 7.75
CA THR A 19 3.05 7.87 7.56
C THR A 19 3.48 7.70 6.10
N LEU A 20 3.80 8.81 5.44
CA LEU A 20 4.45 8.77 4.13
C LEU A 20 5.95 8.71 4.38
N TYR A 21 6.55 7.53 4.24
CA TYR A 21 7.97 7.34 4.49
C TYR A 21 8.84 7.87 3.36
N ARG A 22 8.37 7.75 2.14
CA ARG A 22 9.06 8.27 0.96
C ARG A 22 8.03 8.43 -0.15
N ASP A 23 8.11 9.54 -0.89
CA ASP A 23 7.27 9.73 -2.06
C ASP A 23 7.96 9.15 -3.30
N GLY A 24 7.21 8.95 -4.37
CA GLY A 24 7.72 8.44 -5.63
C GLY A 24 6.61 8.34 -6.67
N GLU A 25 6.99 8.20 -7.94
CA GLU A 25 6.02 8.03 -9.02
C GLU A 25 5.20 6.74 -8.86
N VAL A 26 5.84 5.69 -8.36
CA VAL A 26 5.16 4.49 -7.90
C VAL A 26 5.01 4.63 -6.39
N LEU A 27 3.78 4.64 -5.90
CA LEU A 27 3.52 4.76 -4.48
C LEU A 27 2.88 3.48 -3.96
N VAL A 28 3.57 2.84 -3.03
CA VAL A 28 3.12 1.60 -2.40
C VAL A 28 2.34 1.95 -1.14
N LEU A 29 1.18 1.31 -0.98
CA LEU A 29 0.39 1.42 0.25
C LEU A 29 0.39 0.07 0.95
N GLY A 30 0.62 0.09 2.25
CA GLY A 30 0.62 -1.11 3.07
C GLY A 30 0.00 -0.86 4.43
N PHE A 31 -0.40 -1.93 5.09
CA PHE A 31 -1.01 -1.91 6.41
C PHE A 31 -0.47 -3.10 7.20
N GLY A 32 -0.13 -2.89 8.47
CA GLY A 32 0.27 -3.97 9.36
C GLY A 32 1.72 -4.43 9.15
N SER A 33 1.93 -5.75 9.12
CA SER A 33 3.27 -6.35 9.20
C SER A 33 4.16 -6.21 7.98
N VAL A 34 3.65 -5.68 6.87
CA VAL A 34 4.45 -5.53 5.65
C VAL A 34 5.45 -4.37 5.72
N LYS A 35 5.33 -3.49 6.71
CA LYS A 35 6.11 -2.26 6.80
C LYS A 35 7.62 -2.49 6.75
N GLY A 36 8.12 -3.39 7.59
CA GLY A 36 9.57 -3.62 7.69
C GLY A 36 10.20 -4.04 6.37
N THR A 37 9.61 -5.01 5.72
CA THR A 37 10.09 -5.51 4.43
C THR A 37 10.00 -4.45 3.34
N LEU A 38 8.92 -3.68 3.32
CA LEU A 38 8.74 -2.64 2.31
C LEU A 38 9.74 -1.49 2.50
N LEU A 39 10.00 -1.09 3.74
CA LEU A 39 11.02 -0.05 4.00
C LEU A 39 12.40 -0.51 3.55
N GLU A 40 12.76 -1.76 3.81
CA GLU A 40 14.01 -2.33 3.32
C GLU A 40 14.05 -2.36 1.78
N ALA A 41 12.94 -2.74 1.16
CA ALA A 41 12.87 -2.81 -0.30
C ALA A 41 13.12 -1.44 -0.95
N LEU A 42 12.70 -0.35 -0.32
CA LEU A 42 12.92 1.00 -0.86
C LEU A 42 14.39 1.32 -1.07
N ASP A 43 15.27 0.75 -0.25
CA ASP A 43 16.73 0.99 -0.37
C ASP A 43 17.29 0.42 -1.67
N HIS A 44 16.57 -0.48 -2.30
CA HIS A 44 16.96 -1.13 -3.56
C HIS A 44 16.26 -0.57 -4.79
N LEU A 45 15.40 0.45 -4.60
CA LEU A 45 14.53 0.95 -5.67
C LEU A 45 14.55 2.46 -5.72
N GLU A 46 14.60 3.00 -6.93
CA GLU A 46 14.45 4.44 -7.16
C GLU A 46 13.05 4.73 -7.69
N GLY A 47 12.51 5.89 -7.34
CA GLY A 47 11.21 6.33 -7.83
C GLY A 47 10.02 5.59 -7.22
N VAL A 48 10.25 4.79 -6.19
CA VAL A 48 9.22 4.04 -5.48
C VAL A 48 9.10 4.60 -4.08
N GLY A 49 7.90 5.00 -3.69
CA GLY A 49 7.60 5.50 -2.36
C GLY A 49 6.76 4.52 -1.57
N TYR A 50 6.59 4.82 -0.28
CA TYR A 50 5.78 3.98 0.60
C TYR A 50 4.97 4.82 1.58
N LEU A 51 3.67 4.58 1.57
CA LEU A 51 2.71 5.15 2.51
C LEU A 51 2.19 4.01 3.39
N HIS A 52 2.48 4.09 4.68
CA HIS A 52 2.03 3.09 5.64
C HIS A 52 0.75 3.56 6.31
N LEU A 53 -0.30 2.75 6.20
CA LEU A 53 -1.57 3.03 6.86
C LEU A 53 -1.59 2.37 8.23
N ARG A 54 -1.97 3.12 9.25
CA ARG A 54 -2.14 2.62 10.62
C ARG A 54 -3.59 2.51 11.02
N LEU A 55 -4.46 3.19 10.26
CA LEU A 55 -5.88 3.24 10.54
C LEU A 55 -6.64 3.03 9.25
N LEU A 56 -7.60 2.12 9.27
CA LEU A 56 -8.45 1.87 8.11
C LEU A 56 -9.87 2.36 8.32
N TRP A 57 -10.26 2.61 9.56
CA TRP A 57 -11.58 3.11 9.89
C TRP A 57 -11.53 4.03 11.10
N PRO A 58 -11.88 5.34 10.99
CA PRO A 58 -12.19 5.99 9.72
C PRO A 58 -10.97 6.01 8.80
N PHE A 59 -11.21 5.92 7.51
CA PHE A 59 -10.10 5.88 6.54
C PHE A 59 -9.44 7.26 6.47
N PRO A 60 -8.10 7.34 6.48
CA PRO A 60 -7.39 8.62 6.44
C PRO A 60 -7.63 9.38 5.12
N GLU A 61 -7.56 10.70 5.19
CA GLU A 61 -7.68 11.53 3.99
C GLU A 61 -6.35 11.61 3.25
N ILE A 62 -6.05 10.59 2.48
CA ILE A 62 -4.78 10.47 1.75
C ILE A 62 -4.91 10.72 0.25
N ALA A 63 -6.13 10.95 -0.26
CA ALA A 63 -6.32 11.11 -1.70
C ALA A 63 -5.39 12.14 -2.35
N PRO A 64 -5.11 13.31 -1.75
CA PRO A 64 -4.16 14.26 -2.35
C PRO A 64 -2.74 13.70 -2.51
N LEU A 65 -2.33 12.77 -1.63
CA LEU A 65 -1.01 12.16 -1.70
C LEU A 65 -0.91 11.14 -2.85
N LEU A 66 -2.05 10.68 -3.34
CA LEU A 66 -2.11 9.64 -4.37
C LEU A 66 -2.19 10.20 -5.79
N GLU A 67 -2.38 11.50 -5.93
CA GLU A 67 -2.63 12.15 -7.21
C GLU A 67 -1.47 11.96 -8.18
N GLY A 68 -1.77 11.48 -9.38
CA GLY A 68 -0.79 11.29 -10.44
C GLY A 68 0.19 10.14 -10.23
N LYS A 69 -0.05 9.28 -9.24
CA LYS A 69 0.86 8.17 -8.91
C LYS A 69 0.39 6.86 -9.54
N THR A 70 1.34 5.95 -9.77
CA THR A 70 1.00 4.55 -10.00
C THR A 70 0.86 3.91 -8.63
N LEU A 71 -0.34 3.47 -8.30
CA LEU A 71 -0.66 2.97 -6.95
C LEU A 71 -0.56 1.45 -6.89
N VAL A 72 0.12 0.97 -5.85
CA VAL A 72 0.33 -0.45 -5.61
C VAL A 72 -0.03 -0.74 -4.17
N THR A 73 -0.86 -1.75 -3.92
CA THR A 73 -1.09 -2.24 -2.55
C THR A 73 -0.32 -3.53 -2.34
N VAL A 74 0.23 -3.70 -1.14
CA VAL A 74 0.93 -4.92 -0.73
C VAL A 74 0.28 -5.44 0.54
N GLU A 75 -0.23 -6.68 0.50
CA GLU A 75 -0.97 -7.22 1.65
C GLU A 75 -0.92 -8.74 1.72
N HIS A 76 -1.11 -9.27 2.92
CA HIS A 76 -1.20 -10.71 3.20
C HIS A 76 -2.64 -11.19 3.09
N ASN A 77 -3.35 -10.76 2.05
CA ASN A 77 -4.77 -11.05 1.90
C ASN A 77 -5.06 -11.52 0.49
N TYR A 78 -5.77 -12.64 0.40
CA TYR A 78 -6.13 -13.25 -0.88
C TYR A 78 -6.94 -12.33 -1.79
N SER A 79 -7.90 -11.64 -1.22
CA SER A 79 -8.87 -10.87 -2.00
C SER A 79 -8.37 -9.49 -2.45
N GLY A 80 -7.26 -9.00 -1.89
CA GLY A 80 -6.83 -7.63 -2.15
C GLY A 80 -7.76 -6.61 -1.52
N GLN A 81 -8.24 -6.87 -0.31
CA GLN A 81 -9.19 -6.01 0.39
C GLN A 81 -8.67 -4.59 0.62
N LEU A 82 -7.36 -4.44 0.86
CA LEU A 82 -6.78 -3.12 1.05
C LEU A 82 -6.94 -2.28 -0.22
N ALA A 83 -6.68 -2.88 -1.38
CA ALA A 83 -6.85 -2.18 -2.66
C ALA A 83 -8.29 -1.72 -2.87
N ASP A 84 -9.25 -2.60 -2.55
CA ASP A 84 -10.66 -2.25 -2.68
C ASP A 84 -11.03 -1.09 -1.76
N LEU A 85 -10.55 -1.12 -0.53
CA LEU A 85 -10.81 -0.06 0.45
C LEU A 85 -10.20 1.28 -0.01
N VAL A 86 -8.95 1.25 -0.47
CA VAL A 86 -8.30 2.46 -1.00
C VAL A 86 -9.11 3.05 -2.16
N GLN A 87 -9.52 2.22 -3.11
CA GLN A 87 -10.30 2.70 -4.26
C GLN A 87 -11.64 3.28 -3.83
N GLN A 88 -12.31 2.61 -2.90
CA GLN A 88 -13.60 3.06 -2.40
C GLN A 88 -13.51 4.40 -1.68
N GLU A 89 -12.50 4.57 -0.83
CA GLU A 89 -12.39 5.74 0.03
C GLU A 89 -11.72 6.94 -0.64
N THR A 90 -10.84 6.70 -1.62
CA THR A 90 -10.10 7.78 -2.28
C THR A 90 -10.58 8.08 -3.69
N LEU A 91 -11.37 7.19 -4.29
CA LEU A 91 -11.80 7.23 -5.69
C LEU A 91 -10.61 7.23 -6.65
N LYS A 92 -9.46 6.71 -6.19
CA LYS A 92 -8.26 6.54 -7.00
C LYS A 92 -8.10 5.07 -7.34
N ARG A 93 -7.70 4.81 -8.58
CA ARG A 93 -7.46 3.45 -9.04
C ARG A 93 -6.18 2.88 -8.43
N VAL A 94 -6.25 1.67 -7.89
CA VAL A 94 -5.07 0.91 -7.52
C VAL A 94 -4.66 0.09 -8.76
N HIS A 95 -3.48 0.38 -9.29
CA HIS A 95 -3.02 -0.20 -10.56
C HIS A 95 -2.54 -1.63 -10.39
N HIS A 96 -1.94 -1.94 -9.25
CA HIS A 96 -1.42 -3.28 -8.98
C HIS A 96 -1.72 -3.70 -7.56
N ARG A 97 -2.13 -4.95 -7.39
CA ARG A 97 -2.38 -5.58 -6.09
C ARG A 97 -1.35 -6.69 -5.90
N VAL A 98 -0.44 -6.51 -4.96
CA VAL A 98 0.55 -7.53 -4.62
C VAL A 98 0.07 -8.23 -3.37
N VAL A 99 -0.23 -9.52 -3.49
CA VAL A 99 -0.83 -10.28 -2.39
C VAL A 99 -0.02 -11.55 -2.11
N LYS A 100 0.01 -11.94 -0.85
CA LYS A 100 0.63 -13.20 -0.42
C LYS A 100 -0.26 -13.81 0.66
N TYR A 101 -0.74 -15.02 0.43
CA TYR A 101 -1.71 -15.65 1.32
C TYR A 101 -1.38 -17.11 1.66
N ASN A 102 -0.10 -17.48 1.53
CA ASN A 102 0.34 -18.84 1.82
C ASN A 102 0.82 -19.03 3.27
N GLY A 103 0.53 -18.10 4.15
CA GLY A 103 0.93 -18.16 5.55
C GLY A 103 2.37 -17.77 5.82
N ARG A 104 3.11 -17.36 4.80
CA ARG A 104 4.50 -16.95 4.92
C ARG A 104 4.64 -15.43 4.81
N PRO A 105 5.61 -14.83 5.50
CA PRO A 105 5.88 -13.40 5.34
C PRO A 105 6.38 -13.09 3.93
N ILE A 106 6.16 -11.87 3.48
CA ILE A 106 6.73 -11.38 2.22
C ILE A 106 8.23 -11.21 2.43
N THR A 107 9.03 -11.83 1.55
CA THR A 107 10.49 -11.70 1.64
C THR A 107 10.95 -10.41 0.96
N LEU A 108 12.15 -9.95 1.34
CA LEU A 108 12.75 -8.78 0.71
C LEU A 108 12.90 -8.97 -0.80
N ASP A 109 13.40 -10.14 -1.22
CA ASP A 109 13.60 -10.45 -2.64
C ASP A 109 12.28 -10.38 -3.42
N GLU A 110 11.21 -10.92 -2.85
CA GLU A 110 9.88 -10.87 -3.48
C GLU A 110 9.39 -9.43 -3.61
N ALA A 111 9.54 -8.65 -2.55
CA ALA A 111 9.08 -7.26 -2.55
C ALA A 111 9.85 -6.44 -3.59
N VAL A 112 11.16 -6.56 -3.62
CA VAL A 112 12.01 -5.85 -4.59
C VAL A 112 11.63 -6.26 -6.01
N ALA A 113 11.51 -7.56 -6.29
CA ALA A 113 11.18 -8.05 -7.62
C ALA A 113 9.81 -7.57 -8.07
N ALA A 114 8.80 -7.63 -7.19
CA ALA A 114 7.44 -7.19 -7.50
C ALA A 114 7.40 -5.70 -7.83
N LEU A 115 8.00 -4.88 -6.98
CA LEU A 115 7.97 -3.42 -7.17
C LEU A 115 8.81 -2.99 -8.37
N LYS A 116 9.91 -3.69 -8.64
CA LYS A 116 10.69 -3.45 -9.84
C LYS A 116 9.88 -3.76 -11.09
N ALA A 117 9.13 -4.86 -11.10
CA ALA A 117 8.26 -5.22 -12.21
C ALA A 117 7.17 -4.14 -12.43
N VAL A 118 6.60 -3.62 -11.34
CA VAL A 118 5.63 -2.52 -11.43
C VAL A 118 6.28 -1.29 -12.07
N LYS A 119 7.44 -0.91 -11.56
CA LYS A 119 8.16 0.26 -12.05
C LYS A 119 8.50 0.15 -13.53
N GLU A 120 8.84 -1.05 -13.99
CA GLU A 120 9.22 -1.32 -15.37
C GLU A 120 8.02 -1.62 -16.29
N GLY A 121 6.81 -1.56 -15.76
CA GLY A 121 5.59 -1.79 -16.54
C GLY A 121 5.33 -3.25 -16.89
N ARG A 122 5.95 -4.20 -16.18
CA ARG A 122 5.84 -5.64 -16.44
C ARG A 122 4.88 -6.37 -15.50
N ALA A 123 4.37 -5.69 -14.48
CA ALA A 123 3.55 -6.36 -13.48
C ALA A 123 2.09 -6.48 -13.93
N PRO A 124 1.42 -7.61 -13.64
CA PRO A 124 -0.02 -7.72 -13.85
C PRO A 124 -0.79 -6.87 -12.84
N LYS A 125 -2.09 -6.72 -13.05
CA LYS A 125 -2.94 -6.01 -12.08
C LYS A 125 -2.94 -6.69 -10.72
N ARG A 126 -2.89 -8.02 -10.70
CA ARG A 126 -2.82 -8.80 -9.48
C ARG A 126 -1.60 -9.71 -9.54
N LEU A 127 -0.70 -9.51 -8.61
CA LEU A 127 0.53 -10.30 -8.50
C LEU A 127 0.48 -11.10 -7.21
N VAL A 128 0.47 -12.42 -7.33
CA VAL A 128 0.44 -13.33 -6.19
C VAL A 128 1.86 -13.80 -5.90
N LEU A 129 2.33 -13.53 -4.68
CA LEU A 129 3.66 -13.98 -4.24
C LEU A 129 3.55 -15.35 -3.61
N ARG A 130 4.43 -16.27 -4.02
CA ARG A 130 4.33 -17.68 -3.65
C ARG A 130 5.60 -18.25 -3.02
N LYS A 131 6.64 -17.44 -2.86
CA LYS A 131 7.91 -17.94 -2.35
C LYS A 131 7.75 -18.48 -0.93
N GLY A 132 8.42 -19.58 -0.65
CA GLY A 132 8.35 -20.24 0.65
C GLY A 132 7.28 -21.31 0.77
N VAL A 133 6.57 -21.61 -0.31
CA VAL A 133 5.57 -22.69 -0.37
C VAL A 133 6.25 -24.00 -0.75
#